data_0a9b10f8e39e9b6aa1ab022cdec26fc4
#
_entry.id   0a9b10f8e39e9b6aa1ab022cdec26fc4
#
_cell.length_a   1.000
_cell.length_b   1.000
_cell.length_c   1.000
_cell.angle_alpha   90.00
_cell.angle_beta   90.00
_cell.angle_gamma   90.00
#
_symmetry.space_group_name_H-M   'P 1'
#
loop_
_entity.id
_entity.type
_entity.pdbx_description
1 polymer ?
#
loop_
_entity_poly.entity_id
_entity_poly.type
_entity_poly.pdbx_seq_one_letter_code
_entity_poly.pdbx_strand_id
1 'polypeptide(L)'
;MIKVTDLHKSFGELAVLKGIDFQADTGEVIVIIGPSGMGKSTFLRCINYIERPEKGIIEIDNVKVDAEKCTEKEIKQLRLKTSMVFQNYNIFFKNHKVIFDYLFKSSYMPV
;
A
#
# COMPACT_ATOMS: atom_id res chain seq x y z
N MET A 1 -8.64 2.71 10.31
CA MET A 1 -7.75 1.54 10.31
C MET A 1 -7.38 1.15 8.89
N ILE A 2 -6.15 0.77 8.70
CA ILE A 2 -5.66 0.25 7.43
C ILE A 2 -5.13 -1.14 7.69
N LYS A 3 -5.56 -2.10 6.90
CA LYS A 3 -5.11 -3.47 7.04
C LYS A 3 -4.83 -4.06 5.66
N VAL A 4 -3.64 -4.62 5.51
CA VAL A 4 -3.23 -5.30 4.29
C VAL A 4 -2.91 -6.74 4.64
N THR A 5 -3.48 -7.67 3.91
CA THR A 5 -3.33 -9.09 4.19
C THR A 5 -2.83 -9.82 2.95
N ASP A 6 -1.70 -10.48 3.09
CA ASP A 6 -1.14 -11.37 2.07
C ASP A 6 -1.04 -10.72 0.68
N LEU A 7 -0.44 -9.54 0.62
CA LEU A 7 -0.35 -8.76 -0.60
C LEU A 7 0.76 -9.28 -1.51
N HIS A 8 0.41 -9.57 -2.76
CA HIS A 8 1.34 -10.06 -3.77
C HIS A 8 1.31 -9.18 -5.00
N LYS A 9 2.49 -8.82 -5.46
CA LYS A 9 2.64 -8.07 -6.71
C LYS A 9 3.91 -8.48 -7.42
N SER A 10 3.78 -8.79 -8.71
CA SER A 10 4.89 -9.15 -9.56
C SER A 10 4.89 -8.30 -10.82
N PHE A 11 6.06 -8.13 -11.40
CA PHE A 11 6.23 -7.52 -12.70
C PHE A 11 6.93 -8.54 -13.59
N GLY A 12 6.15 -9.18 -14.48
CA GLY A 12 6.62 -10.31 -15.22
C GLY A 12 6.99 -11.46 -14.29
N GLU A 13 8.22 -11.93 -14.34
CA GLU A 13 8.69 -12.99 -13.47
C GLU A 13 9.28 -12.49 -12.16
N LEU A 14 9.38 -11.18 -12.00
CA LEU A 14 9.95 -10.58 -10.79
C LEU A 14 8.87 -10.38 -9.74
N ALA A 15 8.91 -11.20 -8.70
CA ALA A 15 8.01 -11.04 -7.57
C ALA A 15 8.56 -9.96 -6.64
N VAL A 16 7.84 -8.85 -6.49
CA VAL A 16 8.26 -7.73 -5.69
C VAL A 16 7.65 -7.77 -4.29
N LEU A 17 6.35 -8.03 -4.21
CA LEU A 17 5.67 -8.22 -2.93
C LEU A 17 5.25 -9.68 -2.84
N LYS A 18 5.64 -10.34 -1.76
CA LYS A 18 5.52 -11.79 -1.64
C LYS A 18 4.72 -12.19 -0.40
N GLY A 19 3.55 -11.63 -0.24
CA GLY A 19 2.72 -11.94 0.92
C GLY A 19 2.96 -10.98 2.05
N ILE A 20 2.79 -9.69 1.79
CA ILE A 20 3.01 -8.65 2.79
C ILE A 20 1.76 -8.47 3.65
N ASP A 21 1.95 -8.50 4.96
CA ASP A 21 0.93 -8.15 5.93
C ASP A 21 1.28 -6.84 6.59
N PHE A 22 0.29 -5.99 6.78
CA PHE A 22 0.52 -4.67 7.35
C PHE A 22 -0.75 -4.19 8.02
N GLN A 23 -0.60 -3.51 9.14
CA GLN A 23 -1.74 -2.91 9.83
C GLN A 23 -1.33 -1.60 10.47
N ALA A 24 -2.23 -0.63 10.42
CA ALA A 24 -2.02 0.65 11.05
C ALA A 24 -3.35 1.17 11.60
N ASP A 25 -3.30 1.75 12.78
CA ASP A 25 -4.49 2.27 13.42
C ASP A 25 -4.75 3.73 13.06
N THR A 26 -5.94 4.19 13.32
CA THR A 26 -6.33 5.57 13.09
C THR A 26 -5.41 6.51 13.86
N GLY A 27 -4.96 7.55 13.18
CA GLY A 27 -4.11 8.57 13.80
C GLY A 27 -2.63 8.28 13.79
N GLU A 28 -2.23 7.08 13.39
CA GLU A 28 -0.81 6.76 13.31
C GLU A 28 -0.15 7.38 12.10
N VAL A 29 1.12 7.74 12.25
CA VAL A 29 1.99 8.13 11.14
C VAL A 29 2.97 7.00 10.91
N ILE A 30 2.96 6.45 9.72
CA ILE A 30 3.79 5.30 9.38
C ILE A 30 4.90 5.74 8.44
N VAL A 31 6.11 5.32 8.76
CA VAL A 31 7.27 5.60 7.93
C VAL A 31 7.80 4.28 7.40
N ILE A 32 7.89 4.16 6.09
CA ILE A 32 8.46 2.98 5.44
C ILE A 32 9.86 3.34 5.01
N ILE A 33 10.84 2.65 5.59
CA ILE A 33 12.25 2.93 5.38
C ILE A 33 12.91 1.71 4.77
N GLY A 34 13.81 1.94 3.86
CA GLY A 34 14.58 0.86 3.27
C GLY A 34 15.42 1.35 2.12
N PRO A 35 16.23 0.48 1.54
CA PRO A 35 17.05 0.85 0.40
C PRO A 35 16.17 1.20 -0.78
N SER A 36 16.70 2.03 -1.68
CA SER A 36 16.04 2.35 -2.93
C SER A 36 15.77 1.07 -3.70
N GLY A 37 14.55 0.93 -4.19
CA GLY A 37 14.15 -0.24 -4.93
C GLY A 37 12.67 -0.21 -5.22
N MET A 38 12.16 -1.28 -5.81
CA MET A 38 10.79 -1.33 -6.27
C MET A 38 9.77 -1.57 -5.15
N GLY A 39 10.18 -2.25 -4.09
CA GLY A 39 9.25 -2.74 -3.07
C GLY A 39 8.45 -1.66 -2.36
N LYS A 40 9.11 -0.61 -1.88
CA LYS A 40 8.43 0.45 -1.14
C LYS A 40 7.41 1.18 -2.00
N SER A 41 7.82 1.61 -3.17
CA SER A 41 6.95 2.33 -4.09
C SER A 41 5.83 1.42 -4.58
N THR A 42 6.14 0.17 -4.86
CA THR A 42 5.14 -0.80 -5.28
C THR A 42 4.09 -1.02 -4.20
N PHE A 43 4.51 -1.17 -2.95
CA PHE A 43 3.60 -1.33 -1.83
C PHE A 43 2.63 -0.14 -1.73
N LEU A 44 3.17 1.07 -1.77
CA LEU A 44 2.36 2.28 -1.69
C LEU A 44 1.38 2.40 -2.85
N ARG A 45 1.81 2.06 -4.04
CA ARG A 45 0.95 2.11 -5.22
C ARG A 45 -0.14 1.04 -5.19
N CYS A 46 0.12 -0.08 -4.56
CA CYS A 46 -0.90 -1.11 -4.39
C CYS A 46 -1.96 -0.70 -3.38
N ILE A 47 -1.59 0.03 -2.34
CA ILE A 47 -2.55 0.46 -1.32
C ILE A 47 -3.65 1.32 -1.93
N ASN A 48 -3.33 2.18 -2.90
CA ASN A 48 -4.37 2.98 -3.56
C ASN A 48 -4.74 2.46 -4.95
N TYR A 49 -4.28 1.27 -5.29
CA TYR A 49 -4.59 0.62 -6.57
C TYR A 49 -4.14 1.36 -7.83
N ILE A 50 -3.07 2.14 -7.75
CA ILE A 50 -2.39 2.59 -8.96
C ILE A 50 -1.75 1.38 -9.63
N GLU A 51 -1.14 0.49 -8.82
CA GLU A 51 -0.71 -0.81 -9.27
C GLU A 51 -1.70 -1.84 -8.72
N ARG A 52 -2.18 -2.72 -9.56
CA ARG A 52 -3.13 -3.75 -9.13
C ARG A 52 -2.39 -4.99 -8.65
N PRO A 53 -2.55 -5.36 -7.39
CA PRO A 53 -1.93 -6.59 -6.91
C PRO A 53 -2.63 -7.81 -7.50
N GLU A 54 -1.90 -8.91 -7.60
CA GLU A 54 -2.46 -10.17 -8.07
C GLU A 54 -3.23 -10.88 -6.98
N LYS A 55 -2.84 -10.67 -5.72
CA LYS A 55 -3.45 -11.33 -4.58
C LYS A 55 -3.34 -10.46 -3.35
N GLY A 56 -4.27 -10.59 -2.46
CA GLY A 56 -4.26 -9.88 -1.19
C GLY A 56 -5.50 -9.04 -0.97
N ILE A 57 -5.70 -8.67 0.28
CA ILE A 57 -6.85 -7.88 0.70
C ILE A 57 -6.37 -6.57 1.28
N ILE A 58 -6.91 -5.47 0.80
CA ILE A 58 -6.63 -4.14 1.33
C ILE A 58 -7.91 -3.59 1.93
N GLU A 59 -7.82 -3.21 3.19
CA GLU A 59 -8.94 -2.66 3.93
C GLU A 59 -8.58 -1.29 4.45
N ILE A 60 -9.39 -0.29 4.14
CA ILE A 60 -9.23 1.05 4.69
C ILE A 60 -10.58 1.45 5.24
N ASP A 61 -10.65 1.58 6.56
CA ASP A 61 -11.88 1.84 7.31
C ASP A 61 -12.96 0.80 6.97
N ASN A 62 -14.00 1.20 6.29
CA ASN A 62 -15.09 0.29 5.93
C ASN A 62 -15.04 -0.20 4.49
N VAL A 63 -13.97 0.11 3.77
CA VAL A 63 -13.81 -0.32 2.39
C VAL A 63 -12.82 -1.47 2.33
N LYS A 64 -13.22 -2.58 1.73
CA LYS A 64 -12.43 -3.78 1.61
C LYS A 64 -12.34 -4.20 0.16
N VAL A 65 -11.15 -4.42 -0.32
CA VAL A 65 -10.89 -4.82 -1.71
C VAL A 65 -10.03 -6.08 -1.71
N ASP A 66 -10.61 -7.16 -2.25
CA ASP A 66 -9.90 -8.43 -2.42
C ASP A 66 -9.42 -8.48 -3.88
N ALA A 67 -8.11 -8.55 -4.08
CA ALA A 67 -7.53 -8.48 -5.42
C ALA A 67 -8.05 -9.54 -6.38
N GLU A 68 -8.42 -10.70 -5.86
CA GLU A 68 -8.86 -11.81 -6.72
C GLU A 68 -10.32 -11.73 -7.15
N LYS A 69 -11.12 -10.90 -6.50
CA LYS A 69 -12.56 -10.83 -6.82
C LYS A 69 -13.19 -9.45 -6.61
N CYS A 70 -12.39 -8.40 -6.70
CA CYS A 70 -12.92 -7.06 -6.52
C CYS A 70 -13.60 -6.53 -7.78
N THR A 71 -14.46 -5.55 -7.58
CA THR A 71 -15.11 -4.84 -8.67
C THR A 71 -14.47 -3.47 -8.84
N GLU A 72 -14.67 -2.86 -10.00
CA GLU A 72 -14.18 -1.51 -10.25
C GLU A 72 -14.79 -0.49 -9.28
N LYS A 73 -16.01 -0.72 -8.85
CA LYS A 73 -16.67 0.12 -7.88
C LYS A 73 -15.96 0.10 -6.53
N GLU A 74 -15.58 -1.09 -6.08
CA GLU A 74 -14.85 -1.25 -4.82
C GLU A 74 -13.48 -0.56 -4.89
N ILE A 75 -12.78 -0.72 -5.99
CA ILE A 75 -11.50 -0.06 -6.20
C ILE A 75 -11.65 1.46 -6.16
N LYS A 76 -12.68 1.97 -6.80
CA LYS A 76 -12.95 3.41 -6.79
C LYS A 76 -13.23 3.92 -5.38
N GLN A 77 -13.98 3.17 -4.60
CA GLN A 77 -14.25 3.52 -3.20
C GLN A 77 -12.97 3.54 -2.37
N LEU A 78 -12.09 2.58 -2.60
CA LEU A 78 -10.80 2.55 -1.93
C LEU A 78 -9.97 3.78 -2.28
N ARG A 79 -9.90 4.14 -3.54
CA ARG A 79 -9.16 5.31 -4.00
C ARG A 79 -9.66 6.61 -3.39
N LEU A 80 -10.95 6.71 -3.12
CA LEU A 80 -11.52 7.89 -2.48
C LEU A 80 -11.07 8.07 -1.04
N LYS A 81 -10.55 7.01 -0.42
CA LYS A 81 -10.02 7.07 0.94
C LYS A 81 -8.56 7.51 0.99
N THR A 82 -7.91 7.65 -0.16
CA THR A 82 -6.46 7.91 -0.21
C THR A 82 -6.15 9.07 -1.12
N SER A 83 -4.99 9.68 -0.88
CA SER A 83 -4.37 10.62 -1.80
C SER A 83 -2.89 10.32 -1.82
N MET A 84 -2.25 10.46 -2.97
CA MET A 84 -0.85 10.16 -3.12
C MET A 84 -0.09 11.37 -3.66
N VAL A 85 1.03 11.69 -3.02
CA VAL A 85 1.92 12.73 -3.49
C VAL A 85 3.10 12.06 -4.16
N PHE A 86 3.16 12.13 -5.48
CA PHE A 86 4.12 11.34 -6.25
C PHE A 86 5.57 11.74 -6.04
N GLN A 87 5.88 13.00 -5.87
CA GLN A 87 7.27 13.43 -5.73
C GLN A 87 7.97 12.80 -4.54
N ASN A 88 7.23 12.59 -3.47
CA ASN A 88 7.79 12.06 -2.24
C ASN A 88 7.22 10.69 -1.90
N TYR A 89 6.38 10.14 -2.76
CA TYR A 89 5.69 8.87 -2.53
C TYR A 89 4.96 8.84 -1.19
N ASN A 90 4.37 9.97 -0.81
CA ASN A 90 3.58 10.05 0.41
C ASN A 90 2.13 9.70 0.09
N ILE A 91 1.52 8.90 0.94
CA ILE A 91 0.11 8.60 0.82
C ILE A 91 -0.62 9.24 2.00
N PHE A 92 -1.62 10.05 1.67
CA PHE A 92 -2.45 10.69 2.67
C PHE A 92 -3.79 9.97 2.71
N PHE A 93 -4.20 9.58 3.90
CA PHE A 93 -5.51 8.98 4.11
C PHE A 93 -6.41 10.00 4.76
N LYS A 94 -7.60 10.19 4.21
CA LYS A 94 -8.54 11.15 4.77
C LYS A 94 -8.81 10.80 6.23
N ASN A 95 -8.67 11.81 7.09
CA ASN A 95 -8.91 11.69 8.52
C ASN A 95 -7.94 10.79 9.26
N HIS A 96 -6.84 10.35 8.61
CA HIS A 96 -5.97 9.44 9.31
C HIS A 96 -4.52 9.73 9.16
N LYS A 97 -3.88 9.30 8.14
CA LYS A 97 -2.49 8.99 8.19
C LYS A 97 -1.75 9.44 7.02
N VAL A 98 -0.49 9.65 7.26
CA VAL A 98 0.50 9.88 6.20
C VAL A 98 1.46 8.70 6.23
N ILE A 99 1.68 8.10 5.08
CA ILE A 99 2.70 7.09 4.91
C ILE A 99 3.81 7.71 4.08
N PHE A 100 5.01 7.77 4.64
CA PHE A 100 6.17 8.33 3.96
C PHE A 100 7.07 7.22 3.44
N ASP A 101 7.55 7.40 2.23
CA ASP A 101 8.56 6.53 1.64
C ASP A 101 9.88 7.27 1.70
N TYR A 102 10.80 6.78 2.53
CA TYR A 102 12.13 7.36 2.65
C TYR A 102 13.15 6.45 1.97
N LEU A 103 14.05 7.07 1.23
CA LEU A 103 15.10 6.35 0.53
C LEU A 103 16.37 6.28 1.37
N PHE A 104 16.26 5.85 2.60
CA PHE A 104 17.41 5.71 3.47
C PHE A 104 17.95 4.28 3.45
N LYS A 105 19.18 4.17 3.89
CA LYS A 105 19.85 2.89 3.91
C LYS A 105 19.55 2.05 5.12
N SER A 106 19.12 2.65 6.20
CA SER A 106 18.85 1.86 7.38
C SER A 106 17.64 1.02 7.17
N SER A 107 17.71 -0.10 7.65
CA SER A 107 16.64 -1.00 7.45
C SER A 107 15.63 -0.90 8.52
N TYR A 108 14.74 -1.10 8.20
CA TYR A 108 13.72 -1.14 8.76
C TYR A 108 12.65 -1.97 8.49
N MET A 109 11.58 -1.75 7.85
CA MET A 109 10.53 -2.64 7.52
C MET A 109 10.80 -3.20 6.14
N PRO A 110 11.07 -4.48 5.98
CA PRO A 110 11.32 -5.04 4.67
C PRO A 110 10.01 -5.12 3.90
N VAL A 111 10.03 -4.59 2.71
CA VAL A 111 8.90 -4.66 1.81
C VAL A 111 9.33 -5.28 0.50
#